data_3e26d53b28c49f7608c4b404ed0efde4
#
_entry.id   3e26d53b28c49f7608c4b404ed0efde4
#
_cell.length_a   1.000
_cell.length_b   1.000
_cell.length_c   1.000
_cell.angle_alpha   90.00
_cell.angle_beta   90.00
_cell.angle_gamma   90.00
#
_symmetry.space_group_name_H-M   'P 1'
#
loop_
_entity.id
_entity.type
_entity.pdbx_description
1 polymer ?
#
loop_
_entity_poly.entity_id
_entity_poly.type
_entity_poly.pdbx_seq_one_letter_code
_entity_poly.pdbx_strand_id
1 'polypeptide(L)'
;TPFRISFLGGGTDYPSWYLEHGGTVLGVTIDKYCYLTCRYLPPFFKHRIRVVYSHIENCQTVDEIAHPAVREVMRYLGMERGVEIHHDGDLPARSGMGSSSSFTVGLLHALHALNGYMPSKRQLALEGIRIEQDVLKETVGSQDQVLAAFGGFNHIVFSQSGEISVTPVTLSADRLQELSSHLMLF
;
A
#
# COMPACT_ATOMS: atom_id res chain seq x y z
N THR A 1 2.62 2.50 -7.31
CA THR A 1 1.52 2.72 -6.36
C THR A 1 1.57 4.15 -5.86
N PRO A 2 0.47 4.92 -5.94
CA PRO A 2 0.49 6.33 -5.59
C PRO A 2 0.56 6.57 -4.07
N PHE A 3 1.15 7.69 -3.69
CA PHE A 3 0.99 8.28 -2.37
C PHE A 3 -0.35 9.01 -2.26
N ARG A 4 -0.74 9.44 -1.04
CA ARG A 4 -2.05 10.03 -0.79
C ARG A 4 -2.00 11.28 0.09
N ILE A 5 -3.01 12.14 -0.09
CA ILE A 5 -3.38 13.21 0.84
C ILE A 5 -4.73 12.84 1.45
N SER A 6 -4.85 12.93 2.78
CA SER A 6 -6.11 12.81 3.51
C SER A 6 -6.59 14.20 3.90
N PHE A 7 -7.73 14.65 3.36
CA PHE A 7 -8.26 15.98 3.63
C PHE A 7 -9.05 16.03 4.93
N LEU A 8 -9.92 15.04 5.13
CA LEU A 8 -10.84 15.00 6.27
C LEU A 8 -11.02 13.56 6.75
N GLY A 9 -11.30 13.42 8.04
CA GLY A 9 -11.72 12.16 8.65
C GLY A 9 -10.60 11.22 9.07
N GLY A 10 -9.33 11.59 8.88
CA GLY A 10 -8.20 10.81 9.37
C GLY A 10 -8.31 10.56 10.88
N GLY A 11 -8.01 9.32 11.30
CA GLY A 11 -8.23 8.84 12.68
C GLY A 11 -9.56 8.10 12.85
N THR A 12 -10.61 8.42 12.07
CA THR A 12 -11.87 7.65 12.11
C THR A 12 -11.79 6.32 11.35
N ASP A 13 -10.70 6.08 10.65
CA ASP A 13 -10.39 4.88 9.87
C ASP A 13 -9.65 3.80 10.67
N TYR A 14 -9.44 4.01 11.98
CA TYR A 14 -8.89 2.99 12.87
C TYR A 14 -9.97 1.98 13.25
N PRO A 15 -9.69 0.66 13.20
CA PRO A 15 -10.67 -0.37 13.61
C PRO A 15 -11.23 -0.15 15.02
N SER A 16 -10.40 0.29 15.97
CA SER A 16 -10.80 0.61 17.32
C SER A 16 -11.83 1.73 17.44
N TRP A 17 -11.94 2.58 16.40
CA TRP A 17 -12.93 3.65 16.33
C TRP A 17 -14.13 3.24 15.47
N TYR A 18 -13.90 2.84 14.20
CA TYR A 18 -15.03 2.68 13.28
C TYR A 18 -15.91 1.47 13.57
N LEU A 19 -15.40 0.43 14.22
CA LEU A 19 -16.22 -0.70 14.63
C LEU A 19 -17.23 -0.32 15.72
N GLU A 20 -16.97 0.75 16.48
CA GLU A 20 -17.87 1.25 17.51
C GLU A 20 -18.72 2.44 17.04
N HIS A 21 -18.14 3.36 16.29
CA HIS A 21 -18.76 4.64 15.95
C HIS A 21 -19.03 4.84 14.44
N GLY A 22 -18.48 3.97 13.60
CA GLY A 22 -18.35 4.25 12.17
C GLY A 22 -17.24 5.25 11.88
N GLY A 23 -16.83 5.35 10.62
CA GLY A 23 -15.80 6.28 10.20
C GLY A 23 -16.00 6.72 8.76
N THR A 24 -15.44 7.88 8.41
CA THR A 24 -15.47 8.36 7.03
C THR A 24 -14.23 9.18 6.74
N VAL A 25 -13.68 9.01 5.55
CA VAL A 25 -12.48 9.71 5.10
C VAL A 25 -12.68 10.28 3.70
N LEU A 26 -12.21 11.50 3.50
CA LEU A 26 -12.06 12.11 2.19
C LEU A 26 -10.57 12.22 1.84
N GLY A 27 -10.13 11.48 0.83
CA GLY A 27 -8.73 11.42 0.45
C GLY A 27 -8.51 11.30 -1.05
N VAL A 28 -7.34 11.73 -1.49
CA VAL A 28 -6.93 11.72 -2.90
C VAL A 28 -5.53 11.14 -3.03
N THR A 29 -5.30 10.38 -4.08
CA THR A 29 -3.93 10.03 -4.47
C THR A 29 -3.31 11.14 -5.29
N ILE A 30 -2.00 11.28 -5.18
CA ILE A 30 -1.22 12.32 -5.85
C ILE A 30 -0.30 11.72 -6.92
N ASP A 31 0.33 12.57 -7.72
CA ASP A 31 1.28 12.20 -8.78
C ASP A 31 2.70 11.93 -8.26
N LYS A 32 2.78 11.38 -7.06
CA LYS A 32 4.00 10.85 -6.44
C LYS A 32 3.79 9.38 -6.14
N TYR A 33 4.80 8.57 -6.44
CA TYR A 33 4.66 7.12 -6.49
C TYR A 33 5.74 6.39 -5.69
N CYS A 34 5.34 5.27 -5.17
CA CYS A 34 6.20 4.17 -4.76
C CYS A 34 6.33 3.23 -5.97
N TYR A 35 7.54 2.98 -6.40
CA TYR A 35 7.86 2.11 -7.53
C TYR A 35 8.39 0.78 -7.02
N LEU A 36 7.83 -0.31 -7.53
CA LEU A 36 8.26 -1.67 -7.20
C LEU A 36 8.50 -2.44 -8.49
N THR A 37 9.71 -2.93 -8.64
CA THR A 37 10.08 -3.84 -9.73
C THR A 37 10.35 -5.22 -9.16
N CYS A 38 9.59 -6.22 -9.62
CA CYS A 38 9.73 -7.60 -9.18
C CYS A 38 10.00 -8.50 -10.37
N ARG A 39 10.94 -9.43 -10.21
CA ARG A 39 11.19 -10.50 -11.19
C ARG A 39 11.58 -11.81 -10.52
N TYR A 40 11.39 -12.91 -11.20
CA TYR A 40 11.99 -14.16 -10.77
C TYR A 40 13.52 -14.09 -10.93
N LEU A 41 14.22 -14.48 -9.89
CA LEU A 41 15.68 -14.49 -9.91
C LEU A 41 16.19 -15.75 -10.65
N PRO A 42 17.07 -15.59 -11.66
CA PRO A 42 17.66 -16.74 -12.34
C PRO A 42 18.49 -17.62 -11.40
N PRO A 43 18.57 -18.94 -11.64
CA PRO A 43 19.15 -19.91 -10.70
C PRO A 43 20.68 -19.87 -10.62
N PHE A 44 21.35 -19.07 -11.45
CA PHE A 44 22.82 -18.95 -11.41
C PHE A 44 23.36 -18.00 -10.32
N PHE A 45 22.47 -17.25 -9.64
CA PHE A 45 22.86 -16.44 -8.49
C PHE A 45 23.08 -17.32 -7.26
N LYS A 46 24.02 -16.88 -6.38
CA LYS A 46 24.30 -17.58 -5.12
C LYS A 46 23.17 -17.45 -4.09
N HIS A 47 22.37 -16.38 -4.19
CA HIS A 47 21.22 -16.14 -3.33
C HIS A 47 19.91 -16.41 -4.11
N ARG A 48 18.86 -16.76 -3.39
CA ARG A 48 17.52 -17.00 -3.98
C ARG A 48 16.64 -15.75 -3.96
N ILE A 49 16.86 -14.86 -3.00
CA ILE A 49 16.05 -13.65 -2.83
C ILE A 49 17.00 -12.46 -2.76
N ARG A 50 16.64 -11.41 -3.47
CA ARG A 50 17.33 -10.12 -3.39
C ARG A 50 16.31 -9.02 -3.19
N VAL A 51 16.48 -8.21 -2.13
CA VAL A 51 15.65 -7.05 -1.84
C VAL A 51 16.54 -5.82 -1.85
N VAL A 52 16.18 -4.85 -2.68
CA VAL A 52 16.93 -3.59 -2.86
C VAL A 52 16.01 -2.41 -2.51
N TYR A 53 16.40 -1.68 -1.50
CA TYR A 53 15.79 -0.43 -1.04
C TYR A 53 16.91 0.47 -0.54
N SER A 54 16.81 1.18 0.59
CA SER A 54 17.96 1.87 1.21
C SER A 54 19.11 0.93 1.61
N HIS A 55 18.82 -0.38 1.64
CA HIS A 55 19.78 -1.46 1.88
C HIS A 55 19.66 -2.52 0.79
N ILE A 56 20.65 -3.40 0.70
CA ILE A 56 20.61 -4.56 -0.18
C ILE A 56 20.65 -5.82 0.70
N GLU A 57 19.62 -6.63 0.61
CA GLU A 57 19.54 -7.94 1.26
C GLU A 57 19.68 -9.05 0.21
N ASN A 58 20.53 -10.04 0.48
CA ASN A 58 20.69 -11.24 -0.34
C ASN A 58 20.45 -12.45 0.58
N CYS A 59 19.32 -13.13 0.41
CA CYS A 59 18.82 -14.16 1.30
C CYS A 59 18.66 -15.51 0.58
N GLN A 60 18.75 -16.62 1.32
CA GLN A 60 18.43 -17.96 0.82
C GLN A 60 16.98 -18.31 1.07
N THR A 61 16.42 -17.86 2.17
CA THR A 61 15.05 -18.14 2.60
C THR A 61 14.29 -16.85 2.88
N VAL A 62 12.96 -16.93 2.88
CA VAL A 62 12.09 -15.79 3.21
C VAL A 62 12.32 -15.33 4.66
N ASP A 63 12.67 -16.26 5.55
CA ASP A 63 12.85 -15.97 6.97
C ASP A 63 14.09 -15.12 7.26
N GLU A 64 15.07 -15.13 6.35
CA GLU A 64 16.29 -14.31 6.47
C GLU A 64 16.07 -12.84 6.07
N ILE A 65 14.94 -12.51 5.45
CA ILE A 65 14.65 -11.15 5.01
C ILE A 65 14.46 -10.25 6.24
N ALA A 66 15.30 -9.21 6.36
CA ALA A 66 15.21 -8.26 7.46
C ALA A 66 14.03 -7.28 7.32
N HIS A 67 13.68 -6.89 6.07
CA HIS A 67 12.55 -5.99 5.80
C HIS A 67 11.22 -6.66 6.15
N PRO A 68 10.51 -6.22 7.23
CA PRO A 68 9.38 -6.98 7.76
C PRO A 68 8.23 -7.10 6.77
N ALA A 69 7.84 -6.03 6.08
CA ALA A 69 6.74 -6.07 5.12
C ALA A 69 7.05 -7.00 3.93
N VAL A 70 8.28 -7.01 3.42
CA VAL A 70 8.66 -7.93 2.34
C VAL A 70 8.56 -9.37 2.79
N ARG A 71 9.12 -9.68 3.98
CA ARG A 71 9.08 -11.02 4.54
C ARG A 71 7.65 -11.54 4.72
N GLU A 72 6.80 -10.73 5.35
CA GLU A 72 5.43 -11.16 5.64
C GLU A 72 4.54 -11.23 4.40
N VAL A 73 4.70 -10.33 3.42
CA VAL A 73 3.98 -10.43 2.14
C VAL A 73 4.41 -11.68 1.37
N MET A 74 5.71 -11.99 1.31
CA MET A 74 6.18 -13.21 0.64
C MET A 74 5.67 -14.49 1.33
N ARG A 75 5.63 -14.52 2.68
CA ARG A 75 5.03 -15.62 3.44
C ARG A 75 3.54 -15.76 3.16
N TYR A 76 2.81 -14.65 3.20
CA TYR A 76 1.37 -14.59 2.95
C TYR A 76 1.01 -15.14 1.57
N LEU A 77 1.81 -14.82 0.55
CA LEU A 77 1.61 -15.29 -0.83
C LEU A 77 2.21 -16.67 -1.12
N GLY A 78 2.87 -17.31 -0.15
CA GLY A 78 3.50 -18.63 -0.34
C GLY A 78 4.57 -18.62 -1.43
N MET A 79 5.40 -17.56 -1.49
CA MET A 79 6.41 -17.42 -2.53
C MET A 79 7.54 -18.46 -2.37
N GLU A 80 7.54 -19.50 -3.23
CA GLU A 80 8.55 -20.56 -3.21
C GLU A 80 9.72 -20.29 -4.16
N ARG A 81 9.47 -19.54 -5.25
CA ARG A 81 10.50 -19.22 -6.24
C ARG A 81 11.35 -18.05 -5.79
N GLY A 82 12.62 -18.08 -6.18
CA GLY A 82 13.53 -16.96 -5.94
C GLY A 82 13.07 -15.69 -6.66
N VAL A 83 13.10 -14.57 -5.96
CA VAL A 83 12.65 -13.27 -6.50
C VAL A 83 13.66 -12.17 -6.21
N GLU A 84 13.70 -11.20 -7.10
CA GLU A 84 14.38 -9.93 -6.89
C GLU A 84 13.32 -8.82 -6.85
N ILE A 85 13.41 -7.98 -5.82
CA ILE A 85 12.49 -6.88 -5.53
C ILE A 85 13.32 -5.61 -5.41
N HIS A 86 12.99 -4.59 -6.21
CA HIS A 86 13.56 -3.25 -6.10
C HIS A 86 12.47 -2.26 -5.72
N HIS A 87 12.79 -1.39 -4.78
CA HIS A 87 11.93 -0.31 -4.31
C HIS A 87 12.60 1.03 -4.49
N ASP A 88 11.88 1.95 -5.18
CA ASP A 88 12.19 3.36 -5.30
C ASP A 88 10.95 4.19 -4.96
N GLY A 89 11.12 5.45 -4.61
CA GLY A 89 10.01 6.33 -4.28
C GLY A 89 10.29 7.79 -4.57
N ASP A 90 9.26 8.51 -5.03
CA ASP A 90 9.33 9.96 -5.27
C ASP A 90 9.41 10.78 -3.98
N LEU A 91 9.01 10.18 -2.84
CA LEU A 91 9.00 10.81 -1.53
C LEU A 91 9.75 9.93 -0.51
N PRO A 92 10.39 10.55 0.50
CA PRO A 92 11.08 9.79 1.53
C PRO A 92 10.08 8.98 2.38
N ALA A 93 10.57 7.88 2.95
CA ALA A 93 9.81 7.12 3.92
C ALA A 93 9.43 8.01 5.13
N ARG A 94 8.28 7.71 5.75
CA ARG A 94 7.74 8.44 6.91
C ARG A 94 7.41 9.91 6.64
N SER A 95 7.09 10.26 5.40
CA SER A 95 6.64 11.60 5.01
C SER A 95 5.19 11.92 5.43
N GLY A 96 4.48 11.00 6.08
CA GLY A 96 3.07 11.18 6.43
C GLY A 96 2.10 11.01 5.23
N MET A 97 2.61 10.60 4.07
CA MET A 97 1.87 10.50 2.80
C MET A 97 1.42 9.07 2.46
N GLY A 98 1.33 8.17 3.45
CA GLY A 98 0.91 6.77 3.25
C GLY A 98 1.99 5.90 2.60
N SER A 99 3.27 6.21 2.78
CA SER A 99 4.38 5.50 2.10
C SER A 99 4.46 4.01 2.44
N SER A 100 4.21 3.63 3.70
CA SER A 100 4.22 2.22 4.13
C SER A 100 3.16 1.41 3.40
N SER A 101 1.93 1.90 3.41
CA SER A 101 0.80 1.23 2.77
C SER A 101 0.89 1.21 1.24
N SER A 102 1.43 2.30 0.64
CA SER A 102 1.74 2.32 -0.80
C SER A 102 2.77 1.25 -1.16
N PHE A 103 3.77 1.03 -0.30
CA PHE A 103 4.74 -0.05 -0.47
C PHE A 103 4.08 -1.43 -0.31
N THR A 104 3.33 -1.67 0.77
CA THR A 104 2.71 -2.96 1.05
C THR A 104 1.71 -3.36 -0.05
N VAL A 105 0.82 -2.44 -0.45
CA VAL A 105 -0.17 -2.67 -1.52
C VAL A 105 0.51 -2.87 -2.87
N GLY A 106 1.53 -2.07 -3.18
CA GLY A 106 2.30 -2.21 -4.41
C GLY A 106 3.05 -3.54 -4.48
N LEU A 107 3.64 -3.99 -3.38
CA LEU A 107 4.34 -5.26 -3.29
C LEU A 107 3.38 -6.45 -3.46
N LEU A 108 2.23 -6.44 -2.78
CA LEU A 108 1.17 -7.43 -2.96
C LEU A 108 0.76 -7.51 -4.43
N HIS A 109 0.50 -6.36 -5.07
CA HIS A 109 0.09 -6.31 -6.46
C HIS A 109 1.16 -6.85 -7.41
N ALA A 110 2.42 -6.44 -7.24
CA ALA A 110 3.54 -6.89 -8.07
C ALA A 110 3.80 -8.39 -7.95
N LEU A 111 3.76 -8.94 -6.73
CA LEU A 111 3.99 -10.37 -6.50
C LEU A 111 2.80 -11.22 -6.92
N HIS A 112 1.56 -10.75 -6.76
CA HIS A 112 0.39 -11.40 -7.35
C HIS A 112 0.51 -11.48 -8.88
N ALA A 113 0.85 -10.36 -9.54
CA ALA A 113 1.05 -10.32 -10.98
C ALA A 113 2.19 -11.26 -11.44
N LEU A 114 3.28 -11.33 -10.68
CA LEU A 114 4.39 -12.25 -10.93
C LEU A 114 3.95 -13.72 -10.85
N ASN A 115 3.01 -14.03 -9.97
CA ASN A 115 2.38 -15.36 -9.86
C ASN A 115 1.26 -15.60 -10.89
N GLY A 116 1.01 -14.65 -11.81
CA GLY A 116 -0.03 -14.78 -12.84
C GLY A 116 -1.45 -14.50 -12.34
N TYR A 117 -1.59 -13.85 -11.20
CA TYR A 117 -2.88 -13.48 -10.61
C TYR A 117 -3.09 -11.97 -10.59
N MET A 118 -4.31 -11.53 -10.92
CA MET A 118 -4.70 -10.11 -10.91
C MET A 118 -5.80 -9.90 -9.88
N PRO A 119 -5.45 -9.46 -8.66
CA PRO A 119 -6.43 -9.18 -7.63
C PRO A 119 -7.26 -7.93 -7.96
N SER A 120 -8.50 -7.88 -7.47
CA SER A 120 -9.30 -6.66 -7.53
C SER A 120 -8.74 -5.58 -6.59
N LYS A 121 -9.07 -4.30 -6.86
CA LYS A 121 -8.69 -3.19 -5.98
C LYS A 121 -9.15 -3.41 -4.54
N ARG A 122 -10.38 -3.91 -4.36
CA ARG A 122 -10.93 -4.24 -3.04
C ARG A 122 -10.10 -5.32 -2.34
N GLN A 123 -9.73 -6.37 -3.06
CA GLN A 123 -8.90 -7.43 -2.50
C GLN A 123 -7.53 -6.91 -2.08
N LEU A 124 -6.85 -6.13 -2.93
CA LEU A 124 -5.57 -5.52 -2.59
C LEU A 124 -5.63 -4.64 -1.34
N ALA A 125 -6.70 -3.84 -1.22
CA ALA A 125 -6.91 -3.00 -0.03
C ALA A 125 -7.05 -3.84 1.23
N LEU A 126 -7.90 -4.89 1.20
CA LEU A 126 -8.13 -5.76 2.35
C LEU A 126 -6.91 -6.59 2.72
N GLU A 127 -6.17 -7.09 1.74
CA GLU A 127 -4.91 -7.80 1.99
C GLU A 127 -3.85 -6.87 2.58
N GLY A 128 -3.74 -5.63 2.07
CA GLY A 128 -2.84 -4.61 2.64
C GLY A 128 -3.17 -4.29 4.09
N ILE A 129 -4.45 -4.07 4.42
CA ILE A 129 -4.93 -3.87 5.79
C ILE A 129 -4.56 -5.05 6.67
N ARG A 130 -4.85 -6.28 6.20
CA ARG A 130 -4.52 -7.50 6.94
C ARG A 130 -3.02 -7.65 7.21
N ILE A 131 -2.17 -7.40 6.21
CA ILE A 131 -0.72 -7.47 6.39
C ILE A 131 -0.25 -6.47 7.44
N GLU A 132 -0.66 -5.21 7.36
CA GLU A 132 -0.17 -4.19 8.27
C GLU A 132 -0.76 -4.35 9.69
N GLN A 133 -2.07 -4.55 9.81
CA GLN A 133 -2.73 -4.58 11.12
C GLN A 133 -2.63 -5.95 11.81
N ASP A 134 -2.85 -7.05 11.07
CA ASP A 134 -2.96 -8.38 11.69
C ASP A 134 -1.63 -9.13 11.72
N VAL A 135 -0.82 -9.01 10.66
CA VAL A 135 0.44 -9.77 10.53
C VAL A 135 1.61 -9.00 11.14
N LEU A 136 1.80 -7.74 10.73
CA LEU A 136 2.87 -6.86 11.25
C LEU A 136 2.51 -6.25 12.60
N LYS A 137 1.23 -6.28 13.00
CA LYS A 137 0.73 -5.68 14.25
C LYS A 137 1.00 -4.19 14.36
N GLU A 138 0.98 -3.49 13.23
CA GLU A 138 1.14 -2.04 13.21
C GLU A 138 -0.15 -1.35 13.68
N THR A 139 0.00 -0.29 14.47
CA THR A 139 -1.13 0.53 14.89
C THR A 139 -1.40 1.60 13.83
N VAL A 140 -2.10 1.22 12.77
CA VAL A 140 -2.42 2.08 11.62
C VAL A 140 -3.90 2.02 11.28
N GLY A 141 -4.41 3.09 10.66
CA GLY A 141 -5.75 3.13 10.10
C GLY A 141 -5.87 2.31 8.80
N SER A 142 -7.05 2.30 8.22
CA SER A 142 -7.35 1.51 7.01
C SER A 142 -7.44 2.36 5.73
N GLN A 143 -7.34 3.69 5.82
CA GLN A 143 -7.50 4.59 4.67
C GLN A 143 -6.36 4.48 3.66
N ASP A 144 -5.14 4.29 4.14
CA ASP A 144 -3.93 4.36 3.32
C ASP A 144 -3.87 3.21 2.32
N GLN A 145 -4.15 1.99 2.78
CA GLN A 145 -4.21 0.79 1.96
C GLN A 145 -5.34 0.88 0.93
N VAL A 146 -6.50 1.44 1.34
CA VAL A 146 -7.63 1.66 0.44
C VAL A 146 -7.27 2.67 -0.64
N LEU A 147 -6.72 3.84 -0.28
CA LEU A 147 -6.33 4.86 -1.26
C LEU A 147 -5.22 4.36 -2.20
N ALA A 148 -4.23 3.65 -1.67
CA ALA A 148 -3.16 3.06 -2.48
C ALA A 148 -3.68 2.05 -3.51
N ALA A 149 -4.68 1.23 -3.14
CA ALA A 149 -5.26 0.22 -4.02
C ALA A 149 -6.25 0.79 -5.05
N PHE A 150 -7.10 1.74 -4.62
CA PHE A 150 -8.16 2.29 -5.49
C PHE A 150 -7.64 3.40 -6.40
N GLY A 151 -6.75 4.25 -5.90
CA GLY A 151 -6.29 5.45 -6.59
C GLY A 151 -7.40 6.49 -6.77
N GLY A 152 -7.05 7.70 -7.17
CA GLY A 152 -7.99 8.78 -7.45
C GLY A 152 -8.49 9.51 -6.21
N PHE A 153 -9.59 10.26 -6.37
CA PHE A 153 -10.23 11.03 -5.30
C PHE A 153 -11.44 10.25 -4.79
N ASN A 154 -11.45 9.89 -3.51
CA ASN A 154 -12.45 8.98 -2.96
C ASN A 154 -13.02 9.49 -1.63
N HIS A 155 -14.31 9.25 -1.46
CA HIS A 155 -15.01 9.25 -0.19
C HIS A 155 -15.09 7.80 0.29
N ILE A 156 -14.52 7.51 1.45
CA ILE A 156 -14.43 6.17 2.02
C ILE A 156 -15.28 6.15 3.30
N VAL A 157 -16.15 5.16 3.41
CA VAL A 157 -16.97 4.94 4.60
C VAL A 157 -16.57 3.61 5.23
N PHE A 158 -16.26 3.66 6.51
CA PHE A 158 -15.97 2.50 7.37
C PHE A 158 -17.17 2.26 8.26
N SER A 159 -17.88 1.17 8.07
CA SER A 159 -19.07 0.85 8.85
C SER A 159 -18.72 0.13 10.16
N GLN A 160 -19.64 0.16 11.11
CA GLN A 160 -19.54 -0.61 12.37
C GLN A 160 -19.51 -2.12 12.14
N SER A 161 -20.01 -2.59 10.99
CA SER A 161 -19.92 -4.01 10.60
C SER A 161 -18.54 -4.42 10.07
N GLY A 162 -17.60 -3.47 9.93
CA GLY A 162 -16.29 -3.69 9.31
C GLY A 162 -16.31 -3.58 7.78
N GLU A 163 -17.45 -3.28 7.16
CA GLU A 163 -17.51 -3.06 5.72
C GLU A 163 -16.89 -1.73 5.35
N ILE A 164 -16.09 -1.73 4.27
CA ILE A 164 -15.43 -0.55 3.70
C ILE A 164 -16.06 -0.27 2.34
N SER A 165 -16.70 0.89 2.22
CA SER A 165 -17.31 1.38 0.98
C SER A 165 -16.49 2.52 0.41
N VAL A 166 -16.19 2.45 -0.89
CA VAL A 166 -15.36 3.45 -1.60
C VAL A 166 -16.19 4.05 -2.73
N THR A 167 -16.42 5.35 -2.66
CA THR A 167 -17.17 6.11 -3.67
C THR A 167 -16.24 7.15 -4.30
N PRO A 168 -15.98 7.07 -5.63
CA PRO A 168 -15.19 8.09 -6.32
C PRO A 168 -15.87 9.46 -6.26
N VAL A 169 -15.08 10.49 -5.95
CA VAL A 169 -15.50 11.89 -6.01
C VAL A 169 -15.16 12.43 -7.39
N THR A 170 -16.19 12.73 -8.18
CA THR A 170 -16.01 13.27 -9.53
C THR A 170 -16.05 14.79 -9.48
N LEU A 171 -14.98 15.42 -9.95
CA LEU A 171 -14.85 16.87 -10.12
C LEU A 171 -14.67 17.22 -11.59
N SER A 172 -15.12 18.42 -11.99
CA SER A 172 -14.72 18.96 -13.29
C SER A 172 -13.22 19.27 -13.30
N ALA A 173 -12.61 19.34 -14.50
CA ALA A 173 -11.21 19.67 -14.65
C ALA A 173 -10.84 21.02 -13.99
N ASP A 174 -11.70 22.03 -14.13
CA ASP A 174 -11.51 23.36 -13.53
C ASP A 174 -11.49 23.30 -12.00
N ARG A 175 -12.41 22.53 -11.38
CA ARG A 175 -12.45 22.37 -9.93
C ARG A 175 -11.25 21.58 -9.40
N LEU A 176 -10.78 20.59 -10.17
CA LEU A 176 -9.58 19.84 -9.80
C LEU A 176 -8.34 20.73 -9.88
N GLN A 177 -8.25 21.58 -10.91
CA GLN A 177 -7.16 22.54 -11.05
C GLN A 177 -7.19 23.60 -9.94
N GLU A 178 -8.36 24.10 -9.59
CA GLU A 178 -8.55 25.03 -8.48
C GLU A 178 -8.09 24.38 -7.15
N LEU A 179 -8.53 23.16 -6.85
CA LEU A 179 -8.09 22.43 -5.67
C LEU A 179 -6.56 22.27 -5.65
N SER A 180 -5.97 21.85 -6.76
CA SER A 180 -4.51 21.64 -6.89
C SER A 180 -3.73 22.93 -6.66
N SER A 181 -4.27 24.09 -7.10
CA SER A 181 -3.62 25.39 -6.92
C SER A 181 -3.58 25.87 -5.44
N HIS A 182 -4.39 25.27 -4.57
CA HIS A 182 -4.40 25.56 -3.13
C HIS A 182 -3.57 24.56 -2.31
N LEU A 183 -2.94 23.60 -2.97
CA LEU A 183 -2.09 22.62 -2.32
C LEU A 183 -0.61 22.94 -2.57
N MET A 184 0.21 22.76 -1.54
CA MET A 184 1.65 22.95 -1.61
C MET A 184 2.34 21.84 -0.83
N LEU A 185 3.35 21.24 -1.45
CA LEU A 185 4.20 20.24 -0.84
C LEU A 185 5.54 20.89 -0.46
N PHE A 186 5.96 20.72 0.80
CA PHE A 186 7.21 21.25 1.34
C PHE A 186 8.22 20.14 1.60
#